data_e347ef3121d0f46a5765c3a0df1c7650
#
_entry.id   e347ef3121d0f46a5765c3a0df1c7650
#
_cell.length_a   1.000
_cell.length_b   1.000
_cell.length_c   1.000
_cell.angle_alpha   90.00
_cell.angle_beta   90.00
_cell.angle_gamma   90.00
#
_symmetry.space_group_name_H-M   'P 1'
#
loop_
_entity.id
_entity.type
_entity.pdbx_description
1 polymer ?
#
loop_
_entity_poly.entity_id
_entity_poly.type
_entity_poly.pdbx_seq_one_letter_code
_entity_poly.pdbx_strand_id
1 'polypeptide(L)'
;MRSLASLASLVTFASLVSLSLASAGCDNAASPGPQDPTMMQNGGGSGPLANLEASPFQNEVWLDERGQQLGFLYYPNENIRVSAPCRTAAGQFMCDAMRFMRSGMPVEIARRALDGRTSAGVKVCQRMNQPIVVVHNSVGSEDGFCRFPDGSLISNGALEQYKMRVIQ
;
A
#
# COMPACT_ATOMS: atom_id res chain seq x y z
N MET A 1 -29.03 23.09 40.08
CA MET A 1 -28.44 22.75 41.37
C MET A 1 -27.95 21.32 41.38
N ARG A 2 -26.71 21.08 41.70
CA ARG A 2 -25.85 19.88 41.88
C ARG A 2 -24.85 19.74 40.74
N SER A 3 -23.76 20.26 40.79
CA SER A 3 -22.42 20.21 41.39
C SER A 3 -21.98 18.81 41.86
N LEU A 4 -20.75 18.44 41.43
CA LEU A 4 -19.73 17.54 41.98
C LEU A 4 -19.10 16.71 40.85
N ALA A 5 -17.85 16.46 40.72
CA ALA A 5 -16.59 16.81 41.35
C ALA A 5 -15.50 16.08 40.57
N SER A 6 -14.47 16.78 40.29
CA SER A 6 -13.09 16.44 40.00
C SER A 6 -12.61 15.11 40.64
N LEU A 7 -11.86 14.32 39.83
CA LEU A 7 -10.81 13.43 40.33
C LEU A 7 -9.66 13.39 39.33
N ALA A 8 -8.62 14.12 39.67
CA ALA A 8 -7.31 14.04 39.05
C ALA A 8 -6.60 12.77 39.56
N SER A 9 -6.09 11.96 38.64
CA SER A 9 -5.19 10.85 38.97
C SER A 9 -3.84 11.10 38.30
N LEU A 10 -2.91 11.60 39.11
CA LEU A 10 -1.47 11.67 38.79
C LEU A 10 -0.89 10.25 38.85
N VAL A 11 -0.38 9.77 37.75
CA VAL A 11 0.47 8.57 37.73
C VAL A 11 1.88 9.02 37.34
N THR A 12 2.73 9.03 38.34
CA THR A 12 4.19 9.23 38.23
C THR A 12 4.82 7.92 37.75
N PHE A 13 5.45 7.92 36.56
CA PHE A 13 6.31 6.81 36.15
C PHE A 13 7.77 7.19 36.32
N ALA A 14 8.41 6.39 37.19
CA ALA A 14 9.82 6.46 37.49
C ALA A 14 10.67 5.91 36.33
N SER A 15 11.70 6.66 35.97
CA SER A 15 12.71 6.29 34.98
C SER A 15 13.65 5.22 35.53
N LEU A 16 13.81 4.12 34.80
CA LEU A 16 14.91 3.19 34.98
C LEU A 16 15.85 3.30 33.76
N VAL A 17 16.99 3.92 34.02
CA VAL A 17 18.12 3.97 33.09
C VAL A 17 18.87 2.65 33.21
N SER A 18 18.93 1.88 32.14
CA SER A 18 19.79 0.69 32.04
C SER A 18 20.94 0.99 31.07
N LEU A 19 22.11 1.12 31.63
CA LEU A 19 23.40 1.09 30.94
C LEU A 19 23.64 -0.33 30.43
N SER A 20 23.87 -0.51 29.13
CA SER A 20 24.41 -1.77 28.57
C SER A 20 25.72 -1.50 27.86
N LEU A 21 26.74 -2.26 28.30
CA LEU A 21 28.12 -2.22 27.89
C LEU A 21 28.30 -2.57 26.40
N ALA A 22 29.26 -1.86 25.81
CA ALA A 22 29.84 -2.18 24.52
C ALA A 22 30.66 -3.49 24.62
N SER A 23 30.41 -4.42 23.68
CA SER A 23 31.33 -5.49 23.35
C SER A 23 31.85 -5.30 21.92
N ALA A 24 33.11 -4.92 21.83
CA ALA A 24 33.90 -4.97 20.62
C ALA A 24 34.21 -6.45 20.30
N GLY A 25 33.80 -6.89 19.13
CA GLY A 25 34.07 -8.24 18.60
C GLY A 25 34.69 -8.12 17.22
N CYS A 26 35.86 -8.71 17.09
CA CYS A 26 36.85 -8.62 16.06
C CYS A 26 36.42 -9.08 14.67
N ASP A 27 37.07 -8.46 13.70
CA ASP A 27 37.18 -8.80 12.29
C ASP A 27 37.40 -10.30 12.01
N ASN A 28 36.56 -10.85 11.11
CA ASN A 28 36.93 -11.96 10.26
C ASN A 28 36.64 -11.58 8.82
N ALA A 29 37.69 -11.12 8.14
CA ALA A 29 37.70 -11.00 6.69
C ALA A 29 37.65 -12.41 6.09
N ALA A 30 36.44 -12.86 5.73
CA ALA A 30 36.28 -14.06 4.92
C ALA A 30 36.31 -13.64 3.44
N SER A 31 37.30 -14.19 2.73
CA SER A 31 37.49 -14.15 1.29
C SER A 31 36.19 -14.49 0.54
N PRO A 32 35.82 -13.77 -0.54
CA PRO A 32 34.67 -14.15 -1.35
C PRO A 32 35.04 -15.39 -2.17
N GLY A 33 34.45 -16.53 -1.79
CA GLY A 33 34.43 -17.74 -2.63
C GLY A 33 33.53 -17.55 -3.83
N PRO A 34 33.70 -18.37 -4.90
CA PRO A 34 32.89 -18.26 -6.11
C PRO A 34 31.40 -18.46 -5.78
N GLN A 35 30.61 -17.45 -6.09
CA GLN A 35 29.16 -17.50 -5.89
C GLN A 35 28.54 -18.41 -6.95
N ASP A 36 27.95 -19.48 -6.48
CA ASP A 36 27.16 -20.41 -7.27
C ASP A 36 25.85 -19.73 -7.72
N PRO A 37 25.53 -19.65 -9.04
CA PRO A 37 24.40 -18.85 -9.55
C PRO A 37 23.02 -19.52 -9.39
N THR A 38 22.87 -20.52 -8.53
CA THR A 38 21.62 -21.30 -8.39
C THR A 38 20.96 -21.19 -7.01
N MET A 39 20.98 -20.05 -6.36
CA MET A 39 20.01 -19.78 -5.31
C MET A 39 18.86 -18.99 -5.92
N MET A 40 17.76 -19.68 -6.24
CA MET A 40 16.46 -19.08 -6.46
C MET A 40 16.13 -18.19 -5.25
N GLN A 41 16.35 -16.91 -5.41
CA GLN A 41 15.86 -15.91 -4.46
C GLN A 41 14.34 -15.96 -4.47
N ASN A 42 13.79 -16.49 -3.38
CA ASN A 42 12.37 -16.34 -3.05
C ASN A 42 11.99 -14.87 -3.20
N GLY A 43 11.18 -14.60 -4.20
CA GLY A 43 10.34 -13.46 -4.52
C GLY A 43 10.33 -12.20 -3.65
N GLY A 44 11.47 -11.61 -3.38
CA GLY A 44 11.57 -10.20 -3.03
C GLY A 44 11.46 -9.42 -4.33
N GLY A 45 10.27 -8.92 -4.65
CA GLY A 45 10.02 -8.21 -5.89
C GLY A 45 10.98 -7.04 -6.07
N SER A 46 11.84 -7.14 -7.06
CA SER A 46 12.75 -6.07 -7.50
C SER A 46 12.04 -5.01 -8.37
N GLY A 47 10.75 -4.79 -8.14
CA GLY A 47 9.94 -3.81 -8.84
C GLY A 47 9.83 -2.48 -8.08
N PRO A 48 9.31 -1.42 -8.72
CA PRO A 48 9.18 -0.08 -8.13
C PRO A 48 8.37 -0.06 -6.83
N LEU A 49 7.63 -1.12 -6.50
CA LEU A 49 6.82 -1.25 -5.29
C LEU A 49 7.46 -2.18 -4.23
N ALA A 50 8.70 -2.63 -4.42
CA ALA A 50 9.37 -3.56 -3.51
C ALA A 50 9.53 -3.00 -2.09
N ASN A 51 9.72 -1.68 -1.96
CA ASN A 51 9.98 -1.01 -0.70
C ASN A 51 8.82 -0.12 -0.23
N LEU A 52 7.61 -0.33 -0.76
CA LEU A 52 6.45 0.52 -0.45
C LEU A 52 6.14 0.54 1.06
N GLU A 53 6.43 -0.54 1.80
CA GLU A 53 6.27 -0.57 3.26
C GLU A 53 7.12 0.46 4.00
N ALA A 54 8.28 0.79 3.46
CA ALA A 54 9.19 1.78 4.03
C ALA A 54 8.91 3.21 3.53
N SER A 55 8.09 3.38 2.50
CA SER A 55 7.73 4.69 1.95
C SER A 55 6.82 5.47 2.90
N PRO A 56 6.98 6.80 2.98
CA PRO A 56 6.07 7.65 3.73
C PRO A 56 4.68 7.62 3.10
N PHE A 57 3.66 7.60 3.95
CA PHE A 57 2.27 7.61 3.52
C PHE A 57 1.42 8.58 4.35
N GLN A 58 0.26 8.92 3.81
CA GLN A 58 -0.77 9.73 4.46
C GLN A 58 -2.03 8.86 4.61
N ASN A 59 -2.71 9.01 5.76
CA ASN A 59 -4.02 8.40 5.95
C ASN A 59 -5.08 9.32 5.34
N GLU A 60 -5.92 8.75 4.49
CA GLU A 60 -7.04 9.45 3.88
C GLU A 60 -8.34 8.72 4.23
N VAL A 61 -9.43 9.49 4.36
CA VAL A 61 -10.78 8.96 4.52
C VAL A 61 -11.63 9.48 3.37
N TRP A 62 -12.27 8.56 2.67
CA TRP A 62 -13.14 8.82 1.54
C TRP A 62 -14.51 8.19 1.79
N LEU A 63 -15.53 8.66 1.11
CA LEU A 63 -16.90 8.15 1.20
C LEU A 63 -17.26 7.42 -0.09
N ASP A 64 -17.87 6.25 0.02
CA ASP A 64 -18.47 5.59 -1.14
C ASP A 64 -19.81 6.22 -1.50
N GLU A 65 -20.44 5.76 -2.58
CA GLU A 65 -21.76 6.22 -3.05
C GLU A 65 -22.89 6.05 -2.01
N ARG A 66 -22.68 5.21 -1.00
CA ARG A 66 -23.62 4.98 0.10
C ARG A 66 -23.30 5.82 1.34
N GLY A 67 -22.27 6.66 1.27
CA GLY A 67 -21.79 7.45 2.39
C GLY A 67 -20.99 6.65 3.42
N GLN A 68 -20.58 5.42 3.11
CA GLN A 68 -19.72 4.63 3.97
C GLN A 68 -18.28 5.16 3.91
N GLN A 69 -17.68 5.35 5.09
CA GLN A 69 -16.29 5.76 5.19
C GLN A 69 -15.33 4.61 4.84
N LEU A 70 -14.41 4.90 3.94
CA LEU A 70 -13.35 4.00 3.51
C LEU A 70 -12.00 4.66 3.82
N GLY A 71 -11.16 3.95 4.58
CA GLY A 71 -9.80 4.40 4.89
C GLY A 71 -8.81 3.96 3.82
N PHE A 72 -7.93 4.88 3.43
CA PHE A 72 -6.86 4.63 2.47
C PHE A 72 -5.51 5.07 3.01
N LEU A 73 -4.46 4.41 2.53
CA LEU A 73 -3.08 4.81 2.64
C LEU A 73 -2.66 5.39 1.29
N TYR A 74 -2.32 6.67 1.28
CA TYR A 74 -1.81 7.36 0.10
C TYR A 74 -0.29 7.48 0.18
N TYR A 75 0.39 6.97 -0.82
CA TYR A 75 1.83 7.03 -1.03
C TYR A 75 2.13 8.06 -2.11
N PRO A 76 2.46 9.31 -1.75
CA PRO A 76 2.58 10.40 -2.73
C PRO A 76 3.72 10.20 -3.72
N ASN A 77 4.83 9.62 -3.30
CA ASN A 77 6.00 9.40 -4.17
C ASN A 77 5.72 8.37 -5.26
N GLU A 78 4.94 7.35 -4.93
CA GLU A 78 4.56 6.27 -5.84
C GLU A 78 3.21 6.54 -6.51
N ASN A 79 2.49 7.58 -6.08
CA ASN A 79 1.14 7.90 -6.54
C ASN A 79 0.16 6.72 -6.41
N ILE A 80 0.19 6.04 -5.27
CA ILE A 80 -0.66 4.89 -4.96
C ILE A 80 -1.60 5.22 -3.81
N ARG A 81 -2.89 4.89 -3.99
CA ARG A 81 -3.85 4.76 -2.90
C ARG A 81 -4.27 3.31 -2.78
N VAL A 82 -4.14 2.76 -1.60
CA VAL A 82 -4.57 1.40 -1.28
C VAL A 82 -5.41 1.40 -0.01
N SER A 83 -6.41 0.55 0.09
CA SER A 83 -7.26 0.47 1.29
C SER A 83 -6.43 0.20 2.55
N ALA A 84 -6.68 0.94 3.62
CA ALA A 84 -5.90 0.88 4.86
C ALA A 84 -5.82 -0.53 5.49
N PRO A 85 -6.88 -1.37 5.44
CA PRO A 85 -6.81 -2.75 5.95
C PRO A 85 -5.80 -3.64 5.22
N CYS A 86 -5.30 -3.24 4.03
CA CYS A 86 -4.23 -3.97 3.34
C CYS A 86 -2.93 -4.05 4.14
N ARG A 87 -2.69 -3.06 4.99
CA ARG A 87 -1.46 -2.99 5.80
C ARG A 87 -1.71 -3.54 7.20
N THR A 88 -0.94 -4.54 7.58
CA THR A 88 -0.98 -5.14 8.92
C THR A 88 -0.40 -4.20 9.98
N ALA A 89 -0.63 -4.50 11.26
CA ALA A 89 0.00 -3.79 12.38
C ALA A 89 1.55 -3.88 12.35
N ALA A 90 2.09 -4.94 11.75
CA ALA A 90 3.53 -5.10 11.53
C ALA A 90 4.06 -4.30 10.32
N GLY A 91 3.19 -3.54 9.65
CA GLY A 91 3.54 -2.69 8.52
C GLY A 91 3.65 -3.39 7.17
N GLN A 92 3.34 -4.68 7.10
CA GLN A 92 3.41 -5.48 5.86
C GLN A 92 2.08 -5.39 5.09
N PHE A 93 2.15 -5.48 3.77
CA PHE A 93 0.96 -5.59 2.93
C PHE A 93 0.53 -7.06 2.77
N MET A 94 -0.73 -7.34 3.16
CA MET A 94 -1.32 -8.67 3.10
C MET A 94 -2.74 -8.61 2.51
N CYS A 95 -2.87 -8.23 1.23
CA CYS A 95 -4.14 -8.20 0.52
C CYS A 95 -3.96 -8.54 -0.95
N ASP A 96 -5.06 -8.90 -1.62
CA ASP A 96 -5.06 -9.29 -3.04
C ASP A 96 -4.63 -8.15 -3.95
N ALA A 97 -5.05 -6.92 -3.65
CA ALA A 97 -4.66 -5.73 -4.41
C ALA A 97 -3.13 -5.59 -4.46
N MET A 98 -2.45 -5.65 -3.31
CA MET A 98 -1.00 -5.50 -3.27
C MET A 98 -0.26 -6.73 -3.78
N ARG A 99 -0.80 -7.93 -3.60
CA ARG A 99 -0.27 -9.15 -4.22
C ARG A 99 -0.29 -9.03 -5.75
N PHE A 100 -1.40 -8.56 -6.30
CA PHE A 100 -1.52 -8.29 -7.73
C PHE A 100 -0.53 -7.21 -8.18
N MET A 101 -0.45 -6.08 -7.49
CA MET A 101 0.47 -4.99 -7.84
C MET A 101 1.94 -5.47 -7.94
N ARG A 102 2.32 -6.42 -7.09
CA ARG A 102 3.68 -6.99 -7.04
C ARG A 102 3.91 -8.20 -7.93
N SER A 103 2.87 -8.73 -8.56
CA SER A 103 2.96 -9.98 -9.34
C SER A 103 3.88 -9.91 -10.58
N GLY A 104 4.37 -8.76 -10.96
CA GLY A 104 5.21 -8.58 -12.15
C GLY A 104 4.46 -8.75 -13.49
N MET A 105 3.25 -9.31 -13.50
CA MET A 105 2.47 -9.53 -14.71
C MET A 105 1.69 -8.28 -15.10
N PRO A 106 1.96 -7.69 -16.28
CA PRO A 106 1.16 -6.55 -16.76
C PRO A 106 -0.19 -7.04 -17.31
N VAL A 107 -1.16 -6.12 -17.30
CA VAL A 107 -2.44 -6.30 -17.99
C VAL A 107 -2.36 -5.65 -19.36
N GLU A 108 -2.57 -6.42 -20.40
CA GLU A 108 -2.50 -5.96 -21.77
C GLU A 108 -3.81 -5.27 -22.18
N ILE A 109 -3.70 -4.03 -22.63
CA ILE A 109 -4.80 -3.23 -23.12
C ILE A 109 -4.54 -2.86 -24.57
N ALA A 110 -5.44 -3.25 -25.46
CA ALA A 110 -5.32 -2.87 -26.87
C ALA A 110 -5.43 -1.35 -27.01
N ARG A 111 -4.56 -0.75 -27.85
CA ARG A 111 -4.55 0.71 -28.08
C ARG A 111 -5.94 1.24 -28.46
N ARG A 112 -6.70 0.51 -29.28
CA ARG A 112 -8.07 0.87 -29.70
C ARG A 112 -9.07 0.93 -28.54
N ALA A 113 -8.79 0.28 -27.40
CA ALA A 113 -9.64 0.31 -26.21
C ALA A 113 -9.41 1.58 -25.36
N LEU A 114 -8.33 2.33 -25.62
CA LEU A 114 -8.01 3.59 -24.97
C LEU A 114 -8.67 4.74 -25.75
N ASP A 115 -9.98 4.86 -25.59
CA ASP A 115 -10.84 5.79 -26.34
C ASP A 115 -10.92 7.21 -25.71
N GLY A 116 -10.20 7.44 -24.61
CA GLY A 116 -10.17 8.71 -23.87
C GLY A 116 -11.45 9.00 -23.06
N ARG A 117 -12.50 8.16 -23.15
CA ARG A 117 -13.75 8.32 -22.39
C ARG A 117 -13.65 7.76 -20.97
N THR A 118 -12.81 6.78 -20.79
CA THR A 118 -12.58 6.07 -19.53
C THR A 118 -11.10 6.04 -19.25
N SER A 119 -10.68 6.30 -18.01
CA SER A 119 -9.27 6.24 -17.64
C SER A 119 -8.67 4.87 -17.93
N ALA A 120 -7.41 4.85 -18.28
CA ALA A 120 -6.73 3.61 -18.65
C ALA A 120 -6.69 2.61 -17.49
N GLY A 121 -6.57 3.08 -16.25
CA GLY A 121 -6.62 2.22 -15.07
C GLY A 121 -7.98 1.56 -14.85
N VAL A 122 -9.08 2.24 -15.19
CA VAL A 122 -10.41 1.63 -15.22
C VAL A 122 -10.48 0.49 -16.24
N LYS A 123 -9.88 0.67 -17.44
CA LYS A 123 -9.79 -0.41 -18.45
C LYS A 123 -8.97 -1.60 -17.93
N VAL A 124 -7.90 -1.36 -17.16
CA VAL A 124 -7.15 -2.43 -16.48
C VAL A 124 -8.04 -3.20 -15.52
N CYS A 125 -8.77 -2.50 -14.64
CA CYS A 125 -9.70 -3.11 -13.68
C CYS A 125 -10.78 -3.94 -14.39
N GLN A 126 -11.40 -3.40 -15.44
CA GLN A 126 -12.41 -4.08 -16.27
C GLN A 126 -11.82 -5.33 -16.95
N ARG A 127 -10.59 -5.25 -17.45
CA ARG A 127 -9.92 -6.39 -18.09
C ARG A 127 -9.68 -7.55 -17.13
N MET A 128 -9.50 -7.24 -15.85
CA MET A 128 -9.42 -8.22 -14.78
C MET A 128 -10.78 -8.72 -14.30
N ASN A 129 -11.88 -8.23 -14.89
CA ASN A 129 -13.25 -8.54 -14.48
C ASN A 129 -13.53 -8.17 -13.00
N GLN A 130 -12.92 -7.09 -12.53
CA GLN A 130 -13.11 -6.60 -11.17
C GLN A 130 -14.07 -5.39 -11.14
N PRO A 131 -14.88 -5.24 -10.08
CA PRO A 131 -15.77 -4.10 -9.93
C PRO A 131 -14.98 -2.83 -9.60
N ILE A 132 -15.53 -1.70 -10.11
CA ILE A 132 -15.01 -0.36 -9.85
C ILE A 132 -15.86 0.27 -8.75
N VAL A 133 -15.19 0.92 -7.82
CA VAL A 133 -15.80 1.71 -6.75
C VAL A 133 -15.39 3.16 -6.95
N VAL A 134 -16.36 4.06 -7.03
CA VAL A 134 -16.14 5.49 -7.03
C VAL A 134 -16.29 6.00 -5.60
N VAL A 135 -15.38 6.86 -5.18
CA VAL A 135 -15.37 7.45 -3.84
C VAL A 135 -15.16 8.96 -3.92
N HIS A 136 -15.61 9.67 -2.90
CA HIS A 136 -15.52 11.12 -2.81
C HIS A 136 -14.81 11.50 -1.51
N ASN A 137 -13.99 12.55 -1.56
CA ASN A 137 -13.45 13.13 -0.34
C ASN A 137 -14.32 14.28 0.19
N SER A 138 -13.95 14.82 1.35
CA SER A 138 -14.71 15.91 2.01
C SER A 138 -14.74 17.23 1.22
N VAL A 139 -13.86 17.40 0.23
CA VAL A 139 -13.80 18.59 -0.64
C VAL A 139 -14.44 18.36 -2.01
N GLY A 140 -15.12 17.22 -2.20
CA GLY A 140 -15.86 16.90 -3.41
C GLY A 140 -15.02 16.36 -4.57
N SER A 141 -13.74 16.02 -4.33
CA SER A 141 -12.95 15.32 -5.34
C SER A 141 -13.38 13.85 -5.42
N GLU A 142 -13.40 13.30 -6.62
CA GLU A 142 -13.70 11.90 -6.89
C GLU A 142 -12.44 11.13 -7.28
N ASP A 143 -12.38 9.86 -6.88
CA ASP A 143 -11.38 8.92 -7.37
C ASP A 143 -12.02 7.54 -7.58
N GLY A 144 -11.47 6.77 -8.53
CA GLY A 144 -11.95 5.43 -8.87
C GLY A 144 -10.97 4.36 -8.37
N PHE A 145 -11.54 3.32 -7.78
CA PHE A 145 -10.78 2.20 -7.23
C PHE A 145 -11.23 0.88 -7.82
N CYS A 146 -10.29 -0.02 -8.04
CA CYS A 146 -10.54 -1.40 -8.39
C CYS A 146 -10.68 -2.24 -7.11
N ARG A 147 -11.80 -2.97 -6.97
CA ARG A 147 -12.06 -3.84 -5.82
C ARG A 147 -11.66 -5.28 -6.13
N PHE A 148 -10.86 -5.86 -5.27
CA PHE A 148 -10.42 -7.25 -5.36
C PHE A 148 -11.34 -8.19 -4.56
N PRO A 149 -11.25 -9.53 -4.77
CA PRO A 149 -12.14 -10.50 -4.13
C PRO A 149 -12.12 -10.49 -2.60
N ASP A 150 -10.98 -10.16 -1.99
CA ASP A 150 -10.84 -9.99 -0.54
C ASP A 150 -11.40 -8.67 -0.01
N GLY A 151 -12.02 -7.84 -0.90
CA GLY A 151 -12.54 -6.51 -0.59
C GLY A 151 -11.50 -5.40 -0.60
N SER A 152 -10.22 -5.71 -0.80
CA SER A 152 -9.17 -4.70 -0.91
C SER A 152 -9.36 -3.81 -2.14
N LEU A 153 -8.93 -2.54 -2.01
CA LEU A 153 -9.10 -1.51 -3.02
C LEU A 153 -7.74 -0.94 -3.41
N ILE A 154 -7.55 -0.67 -4.70
CA ILE A 154 -6.39 0.05 -5.24
C ILE A 154 -6.86 1.12 -6.22
N SER A 155 -6.22 2.30 -6.22
CA SER A 155 -6.58 3.38 -7.15
C SER A 155 -6.37 2.97 -8.61
N ASN A 156 -7.28 3.39 -9.48
CA ASN A 156 -7.17 3.15 -10.92
C ASN A 156 -5.92 3.81 -11.51
N GLY A 157 -5.49 4.96 -10.96
CA GLY A 157 -4.23 5.60 -11.36
C GLY A 157 -3.01 4.71 -11.11
N ALA A 158 -2.97 4.00 -9.98
CA ALA A 158 -1.90 3.04 -9.71
C ALA A 158 -1.91 1.85 -10.68
N LEU A 159 -3.08 1.34 -11.03
CA LEU A 159 -3.20 0.27 -12.04
C LEU A 159 -2.70 0.73 -13.41
N GLU A 160 -3.03 1.95 -13.81
CA GLU A 160 -2.53 2.53 -15.07
C GLU A 160 -1.01 2.63 -15.07
N GLN A 161 -0.46 3.17 -13.99
CA GLN A 161 0.98 3.45 -13.90
C GLN A 161 1.84 2.17 -13.84
N TYR A 162 1.38 1.14 -13.10
CA TYR A 162 2.24 0.01 -12.73
C TYR A 162 1.83 -1.32 -13.39
N LYS A 163 0.60 -1.42 -13.88
CA LYS A 163 0.07 -2.70 -14.37
C LYS A 163 -0.34 -2.68 -15.83
N MET A 164 -0.47 -1.51 -16.44
CA MET A 164 -0.89 -1.43 -17.83
C MET A 164 0.28 -1.66 -18.79
N ARG A 165 0.03 -2.48 -19.79
CA ARG A 165 0.85 -2.58 -21.02
C ARG A 165 -0.03 -2.38 -22.23
N VAL A 166 0.28 -1.36 -23.06
CA VAL A 166 -0.44 -1.11 -24.31
C VAL A 166 0.08 -2.05 -25.39
N ILE A 167 -0.84 -2.76 -26.04
CA ILE A 167 -0.56 -3.58 -27.22
C ILE A 167 -1.25 -3.00 -28.46
N GLN A 168 -0.74 -3.30 -29.64
CA GLN A 168 -1.31 -2.84 -30.92
C GLN A 168 -2.65 -3.52 -31.22
#